data_e18517c169d3d7e41ef0a316ddfbfbea
#
_entry.id   e18517c169d3d7e41ef0a316ddfbfbea
#
_cell.length_a   1.000
_cell.length_b   1.000
_cell.length_c   1.000
_cell.angle_alpha   90.00
_cell.angle_beta   90.00
_cell.angle_gamma   90.00
#
_symmetry.space_group_name_H-M   'P 1'
#
loop_
_entity.id
_entity.type
_entity.pdbx_description
1 polymer ?
#
loop_
_entity_poly.entity_id
_entity_poly.type
_entity_poly.pdbx_seq_one_letter_code
_entity_poly.pdbx_strand_id
1 'polypeptide(L)'
;MTTAVKHTARLAFALFLTVIPASAHVAPKIFFANDYGAKSDGTTLATAAIQKAIDSAAPKKAIVSFKPGTYLTGAIFLKSGVTLDIPEGVTLTGSQDIKDFPELPTRIAGIEMTWPAAMINVRDQQNVTITGKGTIDQNGAVWWQVYRDTLKVYQPKGLRWASDYDAKRVRLSLIQNSSNVHYGGGLTLKRSGFWTVQILYSHDVTVDGLIIRNNEGGRGPSTDGIDIDSSHDIDVSHADIEANDDALCLKAGRDSDGLRVNRPAYNIKIHDSIIHRGAAAITIGSETSGGFHNIEAWNITAESGVPNGVLFKSAHIRGGHASDIRIHDLTFIGVATPISINMNWNPAYSYAKLPEGTDPKTVPPYWIPLTTPVPEEQGLPHFSDVHIWNIKATGAKKAFSVSAYPNAPLVNFKLDHLDIEAQTAGTIADAKDWILTENTIKTADGSQVTITDSATAGIQDVPHGEPK
;
A
#
# COMPACT_ATOMS: atom_id res chain seq x y z
N MET A 1 27.02 -60.13 68.53
CA MET A 1 25.78 -60.35 67.82
C MET A 1 24.87 -59.16 68.03
N THR A 2 24.80 -58.27 67.09
CA THR A 2 24.04 -57.01 67.16
C THR A 2 23.18 -56.90 65.90
N THR A 3 21.89 -57.02 66.11
CA THR A 3 20.86 -57.00 65.05
C THR A 3 20.56 -55.58 64.68
N ALA A 4 20.72 -55.20 63.42
CA ALA A 4 20.41 -53.88 62.87
C ALA A 4 18.93 -53.91 62.36
N VAL A 5 18.14 -52.98 62.89
CA VAL A 5 16.72 -52.73 62.45
C VAL A 5 16.77 -51.66 61.38
N LYS A 6 16.30 -51.99 60.17
CA LYS A 6 16.13 -51.06 59.06
C LYS A 6 14.75 -50.39 59.19
N HIS A 7 14.74 -49.06 59.37
CA HIS A 7 13.51 -48.24 59.26
C HIS A 7 13.34 -47.77 57.81
N THR A 8 12.31 -48.18 57.15
CA THR A 8 11.89 -47.69 55.82
C THR A 8 10.85 -46.58 56.02
N ALA A 9 11.31 -45.34 55.76
CA ALA A 9 10.39 -44.18 55.68
C ALA A 9 9.68 -44.16 54.34
N ARG A 10 8.34 -44.25 54.33
CA ARG A 10 7.49 -44.02 53.17
C ARG A 10 7.18 -42.53 53.06
N LEU A 11 7.71 -41.86 52.05
CA LEU A 11 7.30 -40.51 51.65
C LEU A 11 5.99 -40.59 50.89
N ALA A 12 4.90 -40.04 51.43
CA ALA A 12 3.64 -39.85 50.73
C ALA A 12 3.73 -38.52 49.93
N PHE A 13 3.73 -38.61 48.61
CA PHE A 13 3.64 -37.45 47.72
C PHE A 13 2.14 -37.11 47.57
N ALA A 14 1.70 -36.01 48.18
CA ALA A 14 0.37 -35.43 47.97
C ALA A 14 0.35 -34.64 46.67
N LEU A 15 -0.31 -35.16 45.64
CA LEU A 15 -0.52 -34.46 44.36
C LEU A 15 -1.64 -33.43 44.54
N PHE A 16 -1.30 -32.17 44.69
CA PHE A 16 -2.26 -31.07 44.62
C PHE A 16 -2.65 -30.82 43.16
N LEU A 17 -3.81 -31.31 42.72
CA LEU A 17 -4.45 -30.89 41.47
C LEU A 17 -4.99 -29.46 41.67
N THR A 18 -4.28 -28.46 41.16
CA THR A 18 -4.83 -27.12 41.00
C THR A 18 -5.83 -27.15 39.83
N VAL A 19 -7.11 -27.14 40.13
CA VAL A 19 -8.16 -26.89 39.15
C VAL A 19 -8.07 -25.40 38.73
N ILE A 20 -7.48 -25.14 37.55
CA ILE A 20 -7.55 -23.82 36.92
C ILE A 20 -9.00 -23.66 36.43
N PRO A 21 -9.77 -22.67 36.91
CA PRO A 21 -11.12 -22.47 36.38
C PRO A 21 -11.02 -22.14 34.90
N ALA A 22 -11.65 -22.92 34.05
CA ALA A 22 -11.82 -22.59 32.65
C ALA A 22 -12.63 -21.28 32.59
N SER A 23 -11.99 -20.21 32.16
CA SER A 23 -12.67 -18.94 31.86
C SER A 23 -13.74 -19.22 30.82
N ALA A 24 -15.01 -19.15 31.20
CA ALA A 24 -16.10 -19.24 30.24
C ALA A 24 -15.92 -18.15 29.18
N HIS A 25 -15.57 -18.53 27.96
CA HIS A 25 -15.56 -17.61 26.82
C HIS A 25 -17.02 -17.20 26.58
N VAL A 26 -17.39 -16.03 27.08
CA VAL A 26 -18.65 -15.39 26.73
C VAL A 26 -18.55 -15.00 25.26
N ALA A 27 -19.41 -15.54 24.40
CA ALA A 27 -19.45 -15.18 22.99
C ALA A 27 -19.55 -13.64 22.85
N PRO A 28 -18.79 -13.01 21.96
CA PRO A 28 -18.82 -11.56 21.81
C PRO A 28 -20.21 -11.10 21.41
N LYS A 29 -20.67 -10.00 22.02
CA LYS A 29 -21.99 -9.44 21.74
C LYS A 29 -22.01 -8.85 20.33
N ILE A 30 -23.07 -9.15 19.56
CA ILE A 30 -23.26 -8.61 18.21
C ILE A 30 -24.30 -7.49 18.26
N PHE A 31 -23.99 -6.39 17.63
CA PHE A 31 -24.84 -5.23 17.40
C PHE A 31 -25.18 -5.15 15.91
N PHE A 32 -26.40 -5.49 15.54
CA PHE A 32 -26.81 -5.37 14.14
C PHE A 32 -27.13 -3.92 13.81
N ALA A 33 -26.52 -3.36 12.75
CA ALA A 33 -26.82 -2.00 12.30
C ALA A 33 -28.32 -1.80 11.99
N ASN A 34 -29.00 -2.87 11.59
CA ASN A 34 -30.45 -2.91 11.35
C ASN A 34 -31.27 -2.52 12.60
N ASP A 35 -30.82 -2.92 13.79
CA ASP A 35 -31.51 -2.63 15.05
C ASP A 35 -31.42 -1.13 15.43
N TYR A 36 -30.54 -0.38 14.75
CA TYR A 36 -30.37 1.06 14.86
C TYR A 36 -31.01 1.84 13.72
N GLY A 37 -31.69 1.15 12.80
CA GLY A 37 -32.44 1.72 11.69
C GLY A 37 -31.73 1.69 10.33
N ALA A 38 -30.60 0.98 10.20
CA ALA A 38 -29.97 0.79 8.91
C ALA A 38 -30.87 -0.07 8.01
N LYS A 39 -31.26 0.48 6.86
CA LYS A 39 -32.05 -0.23 5.86
C LYS A 39 -31.15 -0.88 4.83
N SER A 40 -31.49 -2.09 4.46
CA SER A 40 -30.76 -2.93 3.48
C SER A 40 -31.31 -2.81 2.06
N ASP A 41 -31.86 -1.62 1.70
CA ASP A 41 -32.53 -1.37 0.43
C ASP A 41 -31.61 -0.77 -0.66
N GLY A 42 -30.36 -0.45 -0.32
CA GLY A 42 -29.37 0.14 -1.24
C GLY A 42 -29.62 1.61 -1.61
N THR A 43 -30.64 2.23 -1.08
CA THR A 43 -31.10 3.58 -1.48
C THR A 43 -31.25 4.54 -0.30
N THR A 44 -31.66 4.05 0.86
CA THR A 44 -31.76 4.85 2.08
C THR A 44 -30.39 5.00 2.73
N LEU A 45 -29.95 6.25 2.97
CA LEU A 45 -28.68 6.52 3.63
C LEU A 45 -28.67 5.96 5.06
N ALA A 46 -27.80 5.01 5.32
CA ALA A 46 -27.70 4.26 6.58
C ALA A 46 -26.54 4.75 7.48
N THR A 47 -25.78 5.77 7.08
CA THR A 47 -24.56 6.23 7.76
C THR A 47 -24.77 6.45 9.27
N ALA A 48 -25.79 7.23 9.62
CA ALA A 48 -26.08 7.56 11.03
C ALA A 48 -26.46 6.31 11.85
N ALA A 49 -27.20 5.36 11.25
CA ALA A 49 -27.60 4.13 11.92
C ALA A 49 -26.39 3.19 12.13
N ILE A 50 -25.53 3.05 11.12
CA ILE A 50 -24.28 2.28 11.22
C ILE A 50 -23.37 2.89 12.28
N GLN A 51 -23.19 4.23 12.26
CA GLN A 51 -22.35 4.91 13.25
C GLN A 51 -22.89 4.72 14.68
N LYS A 52 -24.21 4.80 14.87
CA LYS A 52 -24.84 4.56 16.18
C LYS A 52 -24.63 3.13 16.68
N ALA A 53 -24.63 2.13 15.78
CA ALA A 53 -24.28 0.75 16.14
C ALA A 53 -22.82 0.65 16.60
N ILE A 54 -21.87 1.27 15.86
CA ILE A 54 -20.46 1.34 16.22
C ILE A 54 -20.28 2.01 17.59
N ASP A 55 -20.92 3.15 17.81
CA ASP A 55 -20.84 3.90 19.07
C ASP A 55 -21.36 3.10 20.26
N SER A 56 -22.39 2.29 20.03
CA SER A 56 -22.99 1.41 21.07
C SER A 56 -22.15 0.15 21.35
N ALA A 57 -21.42 -0.35 20.34
CA ALA A 57 -20.56 -1.51 20.45
C ALA A 57 -19.21 -1.18 21.13
N ALA A 58 -18.67 0.01 20.91
CA ALA A 58 -17.33 0.40 21.35
C ALA A 58 -17.09 0.25 22.86
N PRO A 59 -17.96 0.70 23.79
CA PRO A 59 -17.75 0.52 25.22
C PRO A 59 -17.76 -0.96 25.67
N LYS A 60 -18.23 -1.85 24.81
CA LYS A 60 -18.36 -3.29 25.07
C LYS A 60 -17.33 -4.10 24.29
N LYS A 61 -16.48 -3.45 23.51
CA LYS A 61 -15.50 -4.12 22.62
C LYS A 61 -16.18 -5.22 21.80
N ALA A 62 -17.28 -4.88 21.14
CA ALA A 62 -18.22 -5.81 20.55
C ALA A 62 -18.18 -5.79 19.02
N ILE A 63 -18.92 -6.70 18.42
CA ILE A 63 -19.05 -6.84 16.97
C ILE A 63 -20.22 -5.98 16.48
N VAL A 64 -20.00 -5.21 15.41
CA VAL A 64 -21.06 -4.60 14.60
C VAL A 64 -21.22 -5.44 13.35
N SER A 65 -22.42 -5.90 13.06
CA SER A 65 -22.71 -6.71 11.88
C SER A 65 -24.01 -6.28 11.20
N PHE A 66 -24.37 -6.94 10.12
CA PHE A 66 -25.48 -6.59 9.24
C PHE A 66 -26.32 -7.82 8.88
N LYS A 67 -27.60 -7.62 8.66
CA LYS A 67 -28.43 -8.63 7.98
C LYS A 67 -28.16 -8.56 6.46
N PRO A 68 -28.36 -9.66 5.70
CA PRO A 68 -28.14 -9.66 4.26
C PRO A 68 -28.85 -8.50 3.53
N GLY A 69 -28.18 -7.89 2.54
CA GLY A 69 -28.68 -6.82 1.71
C GLY A 69 -27.66 -5.73 1.43
N THR A 70 -28.09 -4.65 0.81
CA THR A 70 -27.22 -3.52 0.39
C THR A 70 -27.49 -2.30 1.25
N TYR A 71 -26.45 -1.68 1.78
CA TYR A 71 -26.53 -0.52 2.67
C TYR A 71 -25.80 0.66 2.04
N LEU A 72 -26.54 1.72 1.68
CA LEU A 72 -25.95 2.97 1.22
C LEU A 72 -25.37 3.74 2.41
N THR A 73 -24.10 4.10 2.35
CA THR A 73 -23.46 4.84 3.44
C THR A 73 -22.46 5.88 2.93
N GLY A 74 -22.30 6.97 3.66
CA GLY A 74 -21.18 7.88 3.61
C GLY A 74 -20.02 7.40 4.48
N ALA A 75 -19.28 8.34 5.07
CA ALA A 75 -18.16 8.03 5.95
C ALA A 75 -18.63 7.44 7.28
N ILE A 76 -18.07 6.27 7.65
CA ILE A 76 -18.21 5.69 8.99
C ILE A 76 -16.87 5.67 9.70
N PHE A 77 -16.89 5.83 11.02
CA PHE A 77 -15.70 5.94 11.87
C PHE A 77 -15.72 4.82 12.91
N LEU A 78 -14.78 3.89 12.77
CA LEU A 78 -14.63 2.81 13.74
C LEU A 78 -13.99 3.32 15.03
N LYS A 79 -14.26 2.62 16.13
CA LYS A 79 -13.77 2.93 17.45
C LYS A 79 -12.98 1.78 18.04
N SER A 80 -12.10 2.09 18.97
CA SER A 80 -11.23 1.11 19.62
C SER A 80 -12.02 -0.05 20.20
N GLY A 81 -11.53 -1.25 19.95
CA GLY A 81 -12.12 -2.51 20.39
C GLY A 81 -13.29 -3.01 19.55
N VAL A 82 -13.72 -2.28 18.52
CA VAL A 82 -14.84 -2.70 17.65
C VAL A 82 -14.36 -3.66 16.57
N THR A 83 -15.11 -4.71 16.35
CA THR A 83 -15.05 -5.51 15.12
C THR A 83 -16.20 -5.09 14.21
N LEU A 84 -15.89 -4.62 13.00
CA LEU A 84 -16.86 -4.44 11.92
C LEU A 84 -16.87 -5.74 11.10
N ASP A 85 -17.92 -6.50 11.22
CA ASP A 85 -18.15 -7.73 10.47
C ASP A 85 -19.13 -7.48 9.32
N ILE A 86 -18.68 -7.71 8.10
CA ILE A 86 -19.48 -7.58 6.87
C ILE A 86 -19.62 -8.99 6.27
N PRO A 87 -20.65 -9.75 6.69
CA PRO A 87 -20.81 -11.14 6.28
C PRO A 87 -21.16 -11.29 4.79
N GLU A 88 -21.04 -12.51 4.29
CA GLU A 88 -21.48 -12.86 2.94
C GLU A 88 -22.95 -12.47 2.71
N GLY A 89 -23.26 -11.93 1.53
CA GLY A 89 -24.58 -11.41 1.19
C GLY A 89 -24.84 -9.98 1.66
N VAL A 90 -23.85 -9.33 2.31
CA VAL A 90 -23.90 -7.92 2.68
C VAL A 90 -23.03 -7.09 1.74
N THR A 91 -23.58 -5.98 1.25
CA THR A 91 -22.83 -4.96 0.51
C THR A 91 -22.98 -3.59 1.19
N LEU A 92 -21.87 -2.98 1.57
CA LEU A 92 -21.84 -1.55 1.90
C LEU A 92 -21.54 -0.77 0.63
N THR A 93 -22.47 0.08 0.19
CA THR A 93 -22.32 0.91 -1.02
C THR A 93 -22.07 2.37 -0.63
N GLY A 94 -21.03 2.97 -1.20
CA GLY A 94 -20.67 4.37 -0.95
C GLY A 94 -21.66 5.35 -1.57
N SER A 95 -22.00 6.41 -0.81
CA SER A 95 -22.70 7.57 -1.32
C SER A 95 -21.88 8.25 -2.43
N GLN A 96 -22.57 8.85 -3.38
CA GLN A 96 -21.99 9.70 -4.42
C GLN A 96 -22.12 11.20 -4.13
N ASP A 97 -22.66 11.58 -2.97
CA ASP A 97 -22.66 12.97 -2.50
C ASP A 97 -21.44 13.22 -1.61
N ILE A 98 -20.60 14.18 -2.00
CA ILE A 98 -19.39 14.53 -1.26
C ILE A 98 -19.71 15.04 0.16
N LYS A 99 -20.90 15.55 0.41
CA LYS A 99 -21.35 16.04 1.73
C LYS A 99 -21.47 14.92 2.76
N ASP A 100 -21.60 13.67 2.32
CA ASP A 100 -21.63 12.51 3.21
C ASP A 100 -20.23 12.10 3.71
N PHE A 101 -19.18 12.82 3.29
CA PHE A 101 -17.78 12.60 3.63
C PHE A 101 -17.16 13.88 4.20
N PRO A 102 -17.26 14.10 5.52
CA PRO A 102 -16.72 15.30 6.15
C PRO A 102 -15.23 15.45 5.91
N GLU A 103 -14.77 16.67 5.68
CA GLU A 103 -13.34 16.93 5.51
C GLU A 103 -12.61 16.82 6.85
N LEU A 104 -11.40 16.25 6.80
CA LEU A 104 -10.55 16.02 7.98
C LEU A 104 -9.07 16.14 7.60
N PRO A 105 -8.19 16.49 8.57
CA PRO A 105 -6.76 16.51 8.38
C PRO A 105 -6.24 15.11 8.09
N THR A 106 -5.46 14.99 7.02
CA THR A 106 -4.87 13.71 6.57
C THR A 106 -3.68 13.99 5.65
N ARG A 107 -3.13 12.95 5.01
CA ARG A 107 -2.13 13.08 3.94
C ARG A 107 -2.72 12.55 2.63
N ILE A 108 -2.51 13.27 1.54
CA ILE A 108 -2.88 12.89 0.19
C ILE A 108 -1.66 12.99 -0.72
N ALA A 109 -1.34 11.91 -1.40
CA ALA A 109 -0.21 11.83 -2.33
C ALA A 109 1.06 12.52 -1.77
N GLY A 110 1.34 12.21 -0.48
CA GLY A 110 2.51 12.68 0.24
C GLY A 110 2.42 14.06 0.89
N ILE A 111 1.31 14.81 0.75
CA ILE A 111 1.12 16.15 1.30
C ILE A 111 0.07 16.14 2.43
N GLU A 112 0.41 16.70 3.60
CA GLU A 112 -0.55 16.91 4.69
C GLU A 112 -1.53 18.03 4.33
N MET A 113 -2.81 17.70 4.34
CA MET A 113 -3.89 18.63 3.99
C MET A 113 -5.24 18.17 4.52
N THR A 114 -6.26 18.99 4.36
CA THR A 114 -7.64 18.62 4.62
C THR A 114 -8.27 17.95 3.40
N TRP A 115 -8.90 16.79 3.62
CA TRP A 115 -9.47 15.98 2.54
C TRP A 115 -10.75 15.28 2.99
N PRO A 116 -11.68 14.94 2.07
CA PRO A 116 -12.85 14.13 2.42
C PRO A 116 -12.46 12.83 3.13
N ALA A 117 -13.17 12.49 4.17
CA ALA A 117 -13.02 11.22 4.87
C ALA A 117 -13.15 10.05 3.90
N ALA A 118 -12.51 8.94 4.20
CA ALA A 118 -12.75 7.69 3.50
C ALA A 118 -14.15 7.14 3.82
N MET A 119 -14.63 6.18 3.05
CA MET A 119 -15.87 5.48 3.36
C MET A 119 -15.74 4.73 4.71
N ILE A 120 -14.61 4.05 4.93
CA ILE A 120 -14.27 3.37 6.19
C ILE A 120 -13.07 4.07 6.82
N ASN A 121 -13.20 4.55 8.06
CA ASN A 121 -12.14 5.26 8.77
C ASN A 121 -11.81 4.60 10.09
N VAL A 122 -10.52 4.33 10.33
CA VAL A 122 -9.93 3.99 11.62
C VAL A 122 -8.93 5.09 11.93
N ARG A 123 -9.27 6.03 12.80
CA ARG A 123 -8.44 7.19 13.11
C ARG A 123 -8.26 7.36 14.60
N ASP A 124 -6.99 7.45 15.01
CA ASP A 124 -6.62 7.61 16.42
C ASP A 124 -7.23 6.49 17.30
N GLN A 125 -7.25 5.24 16.79
CA GLN A 125 -7.89 4.09 17.40
C GLN A 125 -6.90 2.93 17.58
N GLN A 126 -7.30 1.96 18.41
CA GLN A 126 -6.54 0.73 18.63
C GLN A 126 -7.45 -0.48 18.80
N ASN A 127 -6.92 -1.67 18.49
CA ASN A 127 -7.64 -2.95 18.61
C ASN A 127 -8.92 -2.94 17.77
N VAL A 128 -8.82 -2.60 16.50
CA VAL A 128 -9.95 -2.57 15.56
C VAL A 128 -9.83 -3.72 14.57
N THR A 129 -10.94 -4.40 14.31
CA THR A 129 -10.99 -5.44 13.29
C THR A 129 -12.04 -5.08 12.24
N ILE A 130 -11.70 -5.22 10.97
CA ILE A 130 -12.61 -5.12 9.83
C ILE A 130 -12.53 -6.47 9.10
N THR A 131 -13.62 -7.21 9.05
CA THR A 131 -13.59 -8.59 8.56
C THR A 131 -14.91 -9.01 7.91
N GLY A 132 -14.94 -10.23 7.37
CA GLY A 132 -16.11 -10.83 6.75
C GLY A 132 -15.84 -11.31 5.33
N LYS A 133 -16.90 -11.75 4.64
CA LYS A 133 -16.87 -12.20 3.23
C LYS A 133 -17.81 -11.38 2.34
N GLY A 134 -18.28 -10.25 2.86
CA GLY A 134 -19.14 -9.33 2.13
C GLY A 134 -18.35 -8.38 1.24
N THR A 135 -19.03 -7.35 0.76
CA THR A 135 -18.48 -6.38 -0.20
C THR A 135 -18.53 -4.97 0.37
N ILE A 136 -17.47 -4.22 0.17
CA ILE A 136 -17.44 -2.76 0.32
C ILE A 136 -17.25 -2.18 -1.08
N ASP A 137 -18.28 -1.59 -1.62
CA ASP A 137 -18.29 -0.99 -2.95
C ASP A 137 -18.40 0.53 -2.82
N GLN A 138 -17.29 1.22 -3.03
CA GLN A 138 -17.27 2.67 -2.86
C GLN A 138 -18.05 3.42 -3.94
N ASN A 139 -18.48 2.74 -5.03
CA ASN A 139 -19.26 3.32 -6.12
C ASN A 139 -18.58 4.52 -6.78
N GLY A 140 -17.26 4.44 -6.97
CA GLY A 140 -16.32 5.54 -7.19
C GLY A 140 -16.33 6.20 -8.56
N ALA A 141 -17.15 5.76 -9.51
CA ALA A 141 -17.12 6.29 -10.89
C ALA A 141 -17.32 7.81 -10.99
N VAL A 142 -18.14 8.39 -10.12
CA VAL A 142 -18.34 9.85 -10.02
C VAL A 142 -17.05 10.59 -9.68
N TRP A 143 -16.24 10.04 -8.78
CA TRP A 143 -14.95 10.61 -8.37
C TRP A 143 -13.89 10.50 -9.48
N TRP A 144 -13.95 9.44 -10.28
CA TRP A 144 -13.08 9.30 -11.45
C TRP A 144 -13.39 10.37 -12.50
N GLN A 145 -14.64 10.74 -12.65
CA GLN A 145 -15.03 11.81 -13.57
C GLN A 145 -14.56 13.18 -13.08
N VAL A 146 -14.69 13.47 -11.78
CA VAL A 146 -14.15 14.70 -11.17
C VAL A 146 -12.66 14.86 -11.49
N TYR A 147 -11.87 13.79 -11.35
CA TYR A 147 -10.45 13.84 -11.69
C TYR A 147 -10.21 14.09 -13.19
N ARG A 148 -10.92 13.36 -14.07
CA ARG A 148 -10.75 13.52 -15.53
C ARG A 148 -11.08 14.93 -15.98
N ASP A 149 -12.13 15.52 -15.46
CA ASP A 149 -12.54 16.88 -15.77
C ASP A 149 -11.50 17.90 -15.29
N THR A 150 -11.00 17.73 -14.07
CA THR A 150 -9.91 18.56 -13.54
C THR A 150 -8.64 18.42 -14.39
N LEU A 151 -8.23 17.19 -14.71
CA LEU A 151 -7.05 16.93 -15.53
C LEU A 151 -7.15 17.56 -16.91
N LYS A 152 -8.32 17.45 -17.56
CA LYS A 152 -8.58 18.07 -18.88
C LYS A 152 -8.36 19.58 -18.86
N VAL A 153 -8.72 20.24 -17.76
CA VAL A 153 -8.54 21.68 -17.59
C VAL A 153 -7.10 22.06 -17.21
N TYR A 154 -6.47 21.23 -16.38
CA TYR A 154 -5.17 21.56 -15.75
C TYR A 154 -3.98 21.17 -16.62
N GLN A 155 -4.04 20.04 -17.29
CA GLN A 155 -2.90 19.55 -18.07
C GLN A 155 -2.44 20.54 -19.17
N PRO A 156 -3.32 21.19 -19.96
CA PRO A 156 -2.89 22.19 -20.94
C PRO A 156 -2.27 23.44 -20.31
N LYS A 157 -2.51 23.70 -19.03
CA LYS A 157 -1.97 24.84 -18.27
C LYS A 157 -0.67 24.50 -17.51
N GLY A 158 -0.11 23.30 -17.70
CA GLY A 158 1.07 22.86 -16.95
C GLY A 158 0.79 22.54 -15.47
N LEU A 159 -0.49 22.38 -15.08
CA LEU A 159 -0.92 22.11 -13.70
C LEU A 159 -1.22 20.62 -13.45
N ARG A 160 -0.64 19.69 -14.23
CA ARG A 160 -0.84 18.25 -14.01
C ARG A 160 -0.57 17.85 -12.56
N TRP A 161 0.43 18.42 -11.94
CA TRP A 161 0.84 18.18 -10.57
C TRP A 161 -0.23 18.54 -9.53
N ALA A 162 -1.11 19.52 -9.82
CA ALA A 162 -2.16 19.96 -8.92
C ALA A 162 -3.44 19.09 -9.01
N SER A 163 -3.61 18.33 -10.10
CA SER A 163 -4.86 17.62 -10.38
C SER A 163 -5.25 16.64 -9.28
N ASP A 164 -4.27 15.97 -8.64
CA ASP A 164 -4.54 14.99 -7.59
C ASP A 164 -4.98 15.63 -6.26
N TYR A 165 -4.69 16.91 -6.06
CA TYR A 165 -4.99 17.66 -4.84
C TYR A 165 -6.25 18.52 -4.95
N ASP A 166 -6.59 18.95 -6.17
CA ASP A 166 -7.77 19.80 -6.40
C ASP A 166 -9.00 18.97 -6.78
N ALA A 167 -8.82 17.81 -7.40
CA ALA A 167 -9.91 16.87 -7.67
C ALA A 167 -10.28 16.10 -6.41
N LYS A 168 -11.14 16.66 -5.57
CA LYS A 168 -11.60 16.00 -4.34
C LYS A 168 -12.26 14.65 -4.65
N ARG A 169 -11.69 13.59 -4.14
CA ARG A 169 -12.11 12.20 -4.35
C ARG A 169 -12.14 11.44 -3.03
N VAL A 170 -13.06 10.53 -2.86
CA VAL A 170 -13.19 9.74 -1.65
C VAL A 170 -12.31 8.47 -1.76
N ARG A 171 -11.50 8.19 -0.74
CA ARG A 171 -10.80 6.90 -0.56
C ARG A 171 -11.77 5.85 -0.03
N LEU A 172 -11.53 4.56 -0.34
CA LEU A 172 -12.37 3.52 0.22
C LEU A 172 -12.09 3.35 1.72
N SER A 173 -10.85 3.16 2.13
CA SER A 173 -10.47 2.95 3.54
C SER A 173 -9.26 3.77 3.95
N LEU A 174 -9.29 4.29 5.18
CA LEU A 174 -8.19 5.00 5.82
C LEU A 174 -7.96 4.45 7.22
N ILE A 175 -6.72 4.00 7.48
CA ILE A 175 -6.21 3.66 8.81
C ILE A 175 -5.16 4.72 9.14
N GLN A 176 -5.44 5.64 10.06
CA GLN A 176 -4.57 6.78 10.38
C GLN A 176 -4.31 6.89 11.86
N ASN A 177 -3.04 7.07 12.27
CA ASN A 177 -2.60 7.20 13.68
C ASN A 177 -3.16 6.07 14.56
N SER A 178 -3.19 4.84 14.06
CA SER A 178 -3.90 3.73 14.71
C SER A 178 -2.97 2.54 14.89
N SER A 179 -3.31 1.65 15.83
CA SER A 179 -2.49 0.47 16.09
C SER A 179 -3.31 -0.77 16.40
N ASN A 180 -2.69 -1.94 16.21
CA ASN A 180 -3.33 -3.23 16.36
C ASN A 180 -4.66 -3.28 15.58
N VAL A 181 -4.55 -3.07 14.26
CA VAL A 181 -5.68 -3.08 13.33
C VAL A 181 -5.60 -4.32 12.44
N HIS A 182 -6.72 -5.01 12.32
CA HIS A 182 -6.86 -6.19 11.47
C HIS A 182 -7.86 -5.89 10.35
N TYR A 183 -7.46 -6.08 9.09
CA TYR A 183 -8.32 -5.82 7.94
C TYR A 183 -8.26 -6.96 6.94
N GLY A 184 -9.35 -7.70 6.74
CA GLY A 184 -9.33 -8.80 5.79
C GLY A 184 -10.45 -9.82 5.93
N GLY A 185 -10.08 -11.12 5.99
CA GLY A 185 -11.03 -12.22 6.18
C GLY A 185 -11.81 -12.61 4.92
N GLY A 186 -11.40 -12.17 3.74
CA GLY A 186 -12.08 -12.46 2.46
C GLY A 186 -13.01 -11.34 1.98
N LEU A 187 -12.92 -10.14 2.57
CA LEU A 187 -13.67 -8.97 2.11
C LEU A 187 -13.33 -8.59 0.67
N THR A 188 -14.34 -8.25 -0.11
CA THR A 188 -14.18 -7.69 -1.46
C THR A 188 -14.33 -6.17 -1.42
N LEU A 189 -13.30 -5.46 -1.86
CA LEU A 189 -13.27 -3.99 -1.99
C LEU A 189 -13.39 -3.61 -3.46
N LYS A 190 -14.34 -2.73 -3.79
CA LYS A 190 -14.64 -2.41 -5.19
C LYS A 190 -14.69 -0.92 -5.47
N ARG A 191 -14.31 -0.57 -6.70
CA ARG A 191 -14.55 0.73 -7.32
C ARG A 191 -14.19 1.90 -6.42
N SER A 192 -13.00 1.87 -5.82
CA SER A 192 -12.51 3.00 -5.03
C SER A 192 -12.45 4.28 -5.87
N GLY A 193 -12.80 5.40 -5.30
CA GLY A 193 -12.75 6.70 -6.01
C GLY A 193 -11.33 7.27 -6.07
N PHE A 194 -10.47 6.83 -5.19
CA PHE A 194 -9.06 7.17 -5.05
C PHE A 194 -8.34 5.95 -4.44
N TRP A 195 -7.25 6.08 -3.71
CA TRP A 195 -6.55 4.98 -3.05
C TRP A 195 -7.52 4.07 -2.28
N THR A 196 -7.35 2.76 -2.43
CA THR A 196 -8.33 1.81 -1.87
C THR A 196 -8.13 1.61 -0.37
N VAL A 197 -6.93 1.25 0.05
CA VAL A 197 -6.57 1.11 1.47
C VAL A 197 -5.33 1.95 1.73
N GLN A 198 -5.45 3.02 2.52
CA GLN A 198 -4.30 3.77 2.98
C GLN A 198 -4.05 3.51 4.46
N ILE A 199 -2.83 3.04 4.78
CA ILE A 199 -2.33 2.86 6.14
C ILE A 199 -1.35 4.01 6.39
N LEU A 200 -1.78 5.03 7.14
CA LEU A 200 -1.08 6.28 7.33
C LEU A 200 -0.68 6.47 8.80
N TYR A 201 0.62 6.68 9.06
CA TYR A 201 1.13 6.96 10.42
C TYR A 201 0.73 5.92 11.47
N SER A 202 0.54 4.67 11.06
CA SER A 202 -0.02 3.59 11.87
C SER A 202 1.02 2.48 12.10
N HIS A 203 0.79 1.62 13.06
CA HIS A 203 1.67 0.50 13.34
C HIS A 203 0.90 -0.73 13.84
N ASP A 204 1.55 -1.90 13.82
CA ASP A 204 0.91 -3.17 14.18
C ASP A 204 -0.39 -3.37 13.39
N VAL A 205 -0.31 -3.24 12.05
CA VAL A 205 -1.47 -3.44 11.16
C VAL A 205 -1.27 -4.70 10.34
N THR A 206 -2.26 -5.57 10.37
CA THR A 206 -2.32 -6.76 9.53
C THR A 206 -3.42 -6.61 8.50
N VAL A 207 -3.06 -6.80 7.22
CA VAL A 207 -4.01 -6.89 6.11
C VAL A 207 -3.92 -8.29 5.53
N ASP A 208 -4.97 -9.11 5.71
CA ASP A 208 -4.93 -10.51 5.30
C ASP A 208 -6.17 -10.94 4.52
N GLY A 209 -5.98 -11.41 3.29
CA GLY A 209 -7.02 -11.98 2.46
C GLY A 209 -8.01 -10.96 1.88
N LEU A 210 -7.58 -9.73 1.55
CA LEU A 210 -8.41 -8.77 0.83
C LEU A 210 -8.50 -9.09 -0.66
N ILE A 211 -9.70 -8.94 -1.22
CA ILE A 211 -9.98 -9.04 -2.66
C ILE A 211 -10.29 -7.64 -3.17
N ILE A 212 -9.45 -7.07 -4.03
CA ILE A 212 -9.62 -5.72 -4.58
C ILE A 212 -10.00 -5.79 -6.05
N ARG A 213 -11.09 -5.12 -6.44
CA ARG A 213 -11.65 -5.12 -7.80
C ARG A 213 -12.01 -3.69 -8.24
N ASN A 214 -11.01 -2.89 -8.54
CA ASN A 214 -11.18 -1.48 -8.91
C ASN A 214 -11.53 -1.25 -10.39
N ASN A 215 -11.47 -2.29 -11.21
CA ASN A 215 -11.69 -2.17 -12.65
C ASN A 215 -13.15 -2.43 -13.08
N GLU A 216 -14.05 -2.73 -12.16
CA GLU A 216 -15.46 -2.91 -12.46
C GLU A 216 -16.11 -1.58 -12.91
N GLY A 217 -16.72 -1.59 -14.11
CA GLY A 217 -17.39 -0.41 -14.66
C GLY A 217 -16.48 0.66 -15.23
N GLY A 218 -15.17 0.42 -15.35
CA GLY A 218 -14.22 1.35 -15.96
C GLY A 218 -12.86 1.38 -15.28
N ARG A 219 -12.06 2.38 -15.63
CA ARG A 219 -10.72 2.60 -15.06
C ARG A 219 -10.73 3.85 -14.20
N GLY A 220 -10.52 3.66 -12.90
CA GLY A 220 -10.41 4.75 -11.94
C GLY A 220 -8.96 5.26 -11.83
N PRO A 221 -8.72 6.57 -12.03
CA PRO A 221 -7.38 7.12 -11.85
C PRO A 221 -6.94 7.06 -10.38
N SER A 222 -5.68 6.71 -10.14
CA SER A 222 -5.06 6.63 -8.81
C SER A 222 -5.87 5.75 -7.83
N THR A 223 -6.36 4.60 -8.32
CA THR A 223 -7.03 3.59 -7.50
C THR A 223 -6.04 2.50 -7.13
N ASP A 224 -5.02 2.91 -6.39
CA ASP A 224 -4.00 2.04 -5.81
C ASP A 224 -4.66 0.98 -4.93
N GLY A 225 -4.05 -0.19 -4.80
CA GLY A 225 -4.58 -1.27 -3.99
C GLY A 225 -4.39 -1.02 -2.50
N ILE A 226 -3.17 -1.19 -2.02
CA ILE A 226 -2.80 -1.01 -0.61
C ILE A 226 -1.57 -0.09 -0.53
N ASP A 227 -1.76 1.07 0.08
CA ASP A 227 -0.73 2.07 0.31
C ASP A 227 -0.29 2.08 1.77
N ILE A 228 0.98 1.77 2.02
CA ILE A 228 1.60 1.83 3.34
C ILE A 228 2.40 3.13 3.41
N ASP A 229 1.88 4.14 4.10
CA ASP A 229 2.38 5.51 4.10
C ASP A 229 2.91 5.92 5.46
N SER A 230 4.24 6.07 5.60
CA SER A 230 4.92 6.46 6.84
C SER A 230 4.46 5.65 8.06
N SER A 231 4.31 4.34 7.88
CA SER A 231 3.79 3.38 8.86
C SER A 231 4.80 2.27 9.11
N HIS A 232 4.69 1.52 10.21
CA HIS A 232 5.65 0.48 10.53
C HIS A 232 5.01 -0.71 11.23
N ASP A 233 5.75 -1.83 11.26
CA ASP A 233 5.25 -3.10 11.80
C ASP A 233 3.95 -3.51 11.09
N ILE A 234 4.02 -3.58 9.76
CA ILE A 234 2.89 -3.89 8.87
C ILE A 234 3.11 -5.25 8.22
N ASP A 235 2.05 -6.03 8.18
CA ASP A 235 2.01 -7.32 7.49
C ASP A 235 0.84 -7.34 6.50
N VAL A 236 1.15 -7.56 5.21
CA VAL A 236 0.16 -7.64 4.12
C VAL A 236 0.29 -9.00 3.45
N SER A 237 -0.76 -9.80 3.48
CA SER A 237 -0.74 -11.16 2.94
C SER A 237 -2.04 -11.56 2.26
N HIS A 238 -1.94 -12.58 1.40
CA HIS A 238 -3.06 -13.22 0.69
C HIS A 238 -3.98 -12.22 -0.03
N ALA A 239 -3.41 -11.09 -0.51
CA ALA A 239 -4.17 -10.11 -1.26
C ALA A 239 -4.34 -10.55 -2.72
N ASP A 240 -5.55 -10.37 -3.25
CA ASP A 240 -5.93 -10.66 -4.64
C ASP A 240 -6.40 -9.37 -5.30
N ILE A 241 -5.54 -8.75 -6.15
CA ILE A 241 -5.67 -7.35 -6.52
C ILE A 241 -5.87 -7.12 -8.02
N GLU A 242 -6.93 -6.38 -8.35
CA GLU A 242 -7.09 -5.62 -9.60
C GLU A 242 -7.18 -4.13 -9.26
N ALA A 243 -6.10 -3.38 -9.53
CA ALA A 243 -6.02 -1.94 -9.37
C ALA A 243 -5.82 -1.24 -10.73
N ASN A 244 -5.94 0.09 -10.79
CA ASN A 244 -5.58 0.86 -11.99
C ASN A 244 -4.31 1.69 -11.80
N ASP A 245 -3.78 1.72 -10.60
CA ASP A 245 -2.48 2.28 -10.25
C ASP A 245 -1.69 1.23 -9.47
N ASP A 246 -0.75 1.59 -8.63
CA ASP A 246 0.11 0.64 -7.91
C ASP A 246 -0.71 -0.37 -7.09
N ALA A 247 -0.36 -1.67 -7.15
CA ALA A 247 -1.12 -2.68 -6.41
C ALA A 247 -0.75 -2.71 -4.93
N LEU A 248 0.55 -2.90 -4.63
CA LEU A 248 1.13 -2.91 -3.28
C LEU A 248 2.19 -1.81 -3.23
N CYS A 249 1.96 -0.76 -2.45
CA CYS A 249 2.75 0.45 -2.54
C CYS A 249 3.22 0.98 -1.19
N LEU A 250 4.50 1.36 -1.12
CA LEU A 250 5.10 2.03 0.02
C LEU A 250 5.31 3.51 -0.28
N LYS A 251 4.90 4.37 0.65
CA LYS A 251 4.98 5.83 0.55
C LYS A 251 5.51 6.43 1.86
N ALA A 252 6.20 7.57 1.78
CA ALA A 252 6.79 8.22 2.95
C ALA A 252 6.82 9.75 2.85
N GLY A 253 5.81 10.35 2.19
CA GLY A 253 5.72 11.81 2.06
C GLY A 253 6.43 12.38 0.84
N ARG A 254 6.09 13.62 0.49
CA ARG A 254 6.45 14.27 -0.77
C ARG A 254 7.09 15.62 -0.55
N ASP A 255 8.25 15.82 -1.21
CA ASP A 255 8.94 17.10 -1.37
C ASP A 255 9.14 17.82 -0.02
N SER A 256 9.02 19.14 0.03
CA SER A 256 9.24 19.93 1.23
C SER A 256 8.35 19.52 2.41
N ASP A 257 7.11 19.11 2.16
CA ASP A 257 6.21 18.65 3.22
C ASP A 257 6.63 17.28 3.77
N GLY A 258 6.97 16.36 2.91
CA GLY A 258 7.46 15.05 3.31
C GLY A 258 8.76 15.12 4.10
N LEU A 259 9.70 15.98 3.67
CA LEU A 259 10.94 16.27 4.39
C LEU A 259 10.69 16.93 5.75
N ARG A 260 9.72 17.85 5.85
CA ARG A 260 9.29 18.46 7.11
C ARG A 260 8.75 17.41 8.10
N VAL A 261 7.88 16.51 7.62
CA VAL A 261 7.29 15.45 8.44
C VAL A 261 8.32 14.41 8.82
N ASN A 262 9.19 14.03 7.90
CA ASN A 262 10.33 13.12 8.09
C ASN A 262 9.97 11.83 8.84
N ARG A 263 8.92 11.13 8.41
CA ARG A 263 8.49 9.84 8.97
C ARG A 263 8.70 8.72 7.97
N PRO A 264 9.57 7.75 8.25
CA PRO A 264 9.81 6.61 7.36
C PRO A 264 8.65 5.60 7.38
N ALA A 265 8.67 4.71 6.38
CA ALA A 265 7.93 3.45 6.41
C ALA A 265 8.94 2.30 6.61
N TYR A 266 8.73 1.43 7.60
CA TYR A 266 9.71 0.41 7.95
C TYR A 266 9.10 -0.81 8.66
N ASN A 267 9.87 -1.90 8.78
CA ASN A 267 9.42 -3.18 9.34
C ASN A 267 8.15 -3.67 8.63
N ILE A 268 8.21 -3.78 7.29
CA ILE A 268 7.05 -4.11 6.47
C ILE A 268 7.27 -5.45 5.79
N LYS A 269 6.27 -6.31 5.85
CA LYS A 269 6.20 -7.58 5.14
C LYS A 269 5.02 -7.57 4.18
N ILE A 270 5.27 -8.02 2.95
CA ILE A 270 4.25 -8.14 1.89
C ILE A 270 4.45 -9.49 1.23
N HIS A 271 3.44 -10.38 1.30
CA HIS A 271 3.67 -11.73 0.81
C HIS A 271 2.40 -12.49 0.39
N ASP A 272 2.62 -13.65 -0.24
CA ASP A 272 1.56 -14.62 -0.59
C ASP A 272 0.39 -13.98 -1.35
N SER A 273 0.67 -13.12 -2.32
CA SER A 273 -0.35 -12.30 -2.98
C SER A 273 -0.34 -12.47 -4.50
N ILE A 274 -1.49 -12.19 -5.14
CA ILE A 274 -1.64 -12.23 -6.59
C ILE A 274 -2.14 -10.88 -7.12
N ILE A 275 -1.50 -10.39 -8.18
CA ILE A 275 -1.81 -9.12 -8.82
C ILE A 275 -2.22 -9.37 -10.27
N HIS A 276 -3.48 -9.23 -10.56
CA HIS A 276 -4.03 -9.41 -11.90
C HIS A 276 -3.86 -8.15 -12.77
N ARG A 277 -3.99 -6.97 -12.14
CA ARG A 277 -3.87 -5.65 -12.78
C ARG A 277 -3.32 -4.61 -11.80
N GLY A 278 -2.58 -3.64 -12.35
CA GLY A 278 -2.02 -2.50 -11.62
C GLY A 278 -1.04 -1.74 -12.48
N ALA A 279 -0.50 -0.63 -12.01
CA ALA A 279 0.64 0.04 -12.65
C ALA A 279 1.95 -0.66 -12.31
N ALA A 280 2.04 -1.25 -11.12
CA ALA A 280 3.11 -2.15 -10.72
C ALA A 280 2.57 -3.16 -9.69
N ALA A 281 3.27 -4.32 -9.56
CA ALA A 281 2.92 -5.29 -8.54
C ALA A 281 3.39 -4.81 -7.16
N ILE A 282 4.67 -4.45 -7.05
CA ILE A 282 5.28 -3.89 -5.84
C ILE A 282 5.89 -2.55 -6.22
N THR A 283 5.52 -1.50 -5.50
CA THR A 283 6.03 -0.14 -5.72
C THR A 283 6.65 0.44 -4.46
N ILE A 284 7.82 1.04 -4.59
CA ILE A 284 8.45 1.88 -3.57
C ILE A 284 8.53 3.31 -4.12
N GLY A 285 7.72 4.19 -3.56
CA GLY A 285 7.56 5.58 -4.00
C GLY A 285 6.23 5.82 -4.76
N SER A 286 6.12 6.94 -5.48
CA SER A 286 7.12 8.03 -5.72
C SER A 286 7.29 8.99 -4.54
N GLU A 287 6.53 8.88 -3.50
CA GLU A 287 6.60 9.70 -2.29
C GLU A 287 7.62 9.09 -1.34
N THR A 288 8.90 9.57 -1.39
CA THR A 288 10.05 8.93 -0.73
C THR A 288 10.66 9.73 0.41
N SER A 289 10.17 10.94 0.68
CA SER A 289 10.88 11.93 1.51
C SER A 289 11.25 11.47 2.93
N GLY A 290 10.41 10.64 3.56
CA GLY A 290 10.68 10.10 4.90
C GLY A 290 11.58 8.85 4.92
N GLY A 291 11.78 8.23 3.74
CA GLY A 291 12.63 7.05 3.59
C GLY A 291 11.94 5.73 3.92
N PHE A 292 12.67 4.63 3.66
CA PHE A 292 12.22 3.24 3.84
C PHE A 292 13.35 2.38 4.40
N HIS A 293 13.05 1.45 5.30
CA HIS A 293 14.03 0.46 5.73
C HIS A 293 13.38 -0.79 6.32
N ASN A 294 14.11 -1.89 6.26
CA ASN A 294 13.65 -3.21 6.71
C ASN A 294 12.32 -3.60 6.06
N ILE A 295 12.34 -3.70 4.74
CA ILE A 295 11.20 -4.08 3.90
C ILE A 295 11.47 -5.48 3.35
N GLU A 296 10.48 -6.36 3.39
CA GLU A 296 10.56 -7.67 2.77
C GLU A 296 9.28 -7.97 1.98
N ALA A 297 9.44 -8.40 0.71
CA ALA A 297 8.32 -8.78 -0.14
C ALA A 297 8.64 -10.12 -0.83
N TRP A 298 7.74 -11.11 -0.73
CA TRP A 298 7.98 -12.43 -1.29
C TRP A 298 6.71 -13.19 -1.68
N ASN A 299 6.89 -14.25 -2.47
CA ASN A 299 5.83 -15.13 -2.94
C ASN A 299 4.65 -14.35 -3.56
N ILE A 300 4.97 -13.47 -4.51
CA ILE A 300 3.98 -12.65 -5.20
C ILE A 300 3.95 -13.03 -6.68
N THR A 301 2.76 -13.28 -7.20
CA THR A 301 2.52 -13.50 -8.62
C THR A 301 1.88 -12.28 -9.24
N ALA A 302 2.39 -11.83 -10.39
CA ALA A 302 1.76 -10.78 -11.19
C ALA A 302 1.54 -11.21 -12.63
N GLU A 303 0.42 -10.77 -13.21
CA GLU A 303 -0.05 -11.19 -14.53
C GLU A 303 0.07 -10.09 -15.59
N SER A 304 -0.29 -10.41 -16.83
CA SER A 304 -0.15 -9.55 -18.02
C SER A 304 -0.87 -8.19 -17.95
N GLY A 305 -1.74 -7.98 -16.96
CA GLY A 305 -2.36 -6.67 -16.69
C GLY A 305 -1.46 -5.68 -15.96
N VAL A 306 -0.22 -6.07 -15.62
CA VAL A 306 0.72 -5.29 -14.80
C VAL A 306 1.93 -4.89 -15.66
N PRO A 307 2.16 -3.58 -15.94
CA PRO A 307 3.31 -3.15 -16.75
C PRO A 307 4.66 -3.27 -16.03
N ASN A 308 4.72 -3.11 -14.70
CA ASN A 308 5.96 -3.23 -13.94
C ASN A 308 5.83 -4.28 -12.84
N GLY A 309 6.83 -5.15 -12.70
CA GLY A 309 6.89 -6.12 -11.61
C GLY A 309 7.29 -5.42 -10.30
N VAL A 310 8.58 -5.21 -10.10
CA VAL A 310 9.15 -4.39 -9.04
C VAL A 310 9.42 -3.00 -9.59
N LEU A 311 8.87 -1.96 -8.95
CA LEU A 311 9.04 -0.57 -9.35
C LEU A 311 9.56 0.29 -8.20
N PHE A 312 10.76 0.85 -8.36
CA PHE A 312 11.24 1.95 -7.53
C PHE A 312 11.08 3.25 -8.31
N LYS A 313 10.46 4.25 -7.71
CA LYS A 313 10.24 5.54 -8.36
C LYS A 313 10.37 6.71 -7.39
N SER A 314 10.98 7.81 -7.85
CA SER A 314 11.16 9.04 -7.07
C SER A 314 11.39 10.23 -8.00
N ALA A 315 11.77 11.37 -7.45
CA ALA A 315 12.19 12.56 -8.19
C ALA A 315 13.29 13.31 -7.42
N HIS A 316 14.11 14.11 -8.10
CA HIS A 316 15.27 14.80 -7.50
C HIS A 316 14.93 15.89 -6.46
N ILE A 317 13.65 16.04 -6.12
CA ILE A 317 13.18 16.96 -5.08
C ILE A 317 12.46 16.22 -3.95
N ARG A 318 12.39 14.87 -4.02
CA ARG A 318 11.71 14.03 -3.03
C ARG A 318 12.56 13.79 -1.79
N GLY A 319 13.86 13.58 -1.98
CA GLY A 319 14.75 13.13 -0.93
C GLY A 319 14.42 11.74 -0.40
N GLY A 320 14.89 11.48 0.79
CA GLY A 320 14.70 10.23 1.51
C GLY A 320 15.78 9.20 1.26
N HIS A 321 15.93 8.32 2.24
CA HIS A 321 16.82 7.16 2.23
C HIS A 321 16.02 5.87 2.19
N ALA A 322 16.32 5.00 1.23
CA ALA A 322 15.73 3.66 1.15
C ALA A 322 16.85 2.62 1.25
N SER A 323 16.76 1.73 2.23
CA SER A 323 17.80 0.69 2.46
C SER A 323 17.22 -0.55 3.13
N ASP A 324 18.00 -1.64 3.14
CA ASP A 324 17.60 -2.92 3.73
C ASP A 324 16.26 -3.41 3.16
N ILE A 325 16.22 -3.55 1.83
CA ILE A 325 15.04 -3.99 1.08
C ILE A 325 15.32 -5.35 0.47
N ARG A 326 14.47 -6.32 0.76
CA ARG A 326 14.53 -7.69 0.31
C ARG A 326 13.28 -8.04 -0.50
N ILE A 327 13.46 -8.46 -1.75
CA ILE A 327 12.35 -8.81 -2.66
C ILE A 327 12.69 -10.14 -3.34
N HIS A 328 11.84 -11.15 -3.15
CA HIS A 328 12.20 -12.48 -3.65
C HIS A 328 11.00 -13.41 -3.91
N ASP A 329 11.29 -14.53 -4.55
CA ASP A 329 10.29 -15.56 -4.85
C ASP A 329 9.11 -15.02 -5.65
N LEU A 330 9.37 -14.23 -6.71
CA LEU A 330 8.32 -13.62 -7.51
C LEU A 330 8.12 -14.36 -8.84
N THR A 331 6.87 -14.45 -9.27
CA THR A 331 6.48 -14.99 -10.57
C THR A 331 5.76 -13.94 -11.40
N PHE A 332 6.31 -13.60 -12.57
CA PHE A 332 5.76 -12.61 -13.48
C PHE A 332 5.36 -13.26 -14.81
N ILE A 333 4.08 -13.21 -15.16
CA ILE A 333 3.53 -13.82 -16.37
C ILE A 333 3.01 -12.73 -17.30
N GLY A 334 3.78 -12.38 -18.32
CA GLY A 334 3.45 -11.31 -19.26
C GLY A 334 3.55 -9.89 -18.68
N VAL A 335 4.22 -9.71 -17.55
CA VAL A 335 4.57 -8.39 -17.01
C VAL A 335 5.58 -7.71 -17.93
N ALA A 336 5.28 -6.48 -18.36
CA ALA A 336 6.06 -5.85 -19.42
C ALA A 336 7.51 -5.56 -19.02
N THR A 337 7.77 -5.15 -17.79
CA THR A 337 9.11 -4.89 -17.25
C THR A 337 9.23 -5.46 -15.83
N PRO A 338 9.85 -6.64 -15.65
CA PRO A 338 10.02 -7.25 -14.33
C PRO A 338 10.71 -6.37 -13.30
N ILE A 339 11.79 -5.66 -13.70
CA ILE A 339 12.55 -4.77 -12.82
C ILE A 339 12.63 -3.37 -13.43
N SER A 340 11.99 -2.42 -12.78
CA SER A 340 11.91 -1.03 -13.21
C SER A 340 12.33 -0.09 -12.07
N ILE A 341 13.26 0.81 -12.34
CA ILE A 341 13.71 1.85 -11.41
C ILE A 341 13.77 3.16 -12.16
N ASN A 342 13.04 4.18 -11.69
CA ASN A 342 13.02 5.50 -12.32
C ASN A 342 13.01 6.61 -11.25
N MET A 343 14.19 7.21 -11.05
CA MET A 343 14.35 8.30 -10.09
C MET A 343 13.96 9.66 -10.64
N ASN A 344 13.59 9.76 -11.92
CA ASN A 344 13.00 10.95 -12.54
C ASN A 344 11.54 10.70 -12.97
N TRP A 345 10.75 10.23 -12.02
CA TRP A 345 9.38 9.77 -12.28
C TRP A 345 8.45 10.92 -12.67
N ASN A 346 7.78 10.75 -13.82
CA ASN A 346 6.69 11.61 -14.30
C ASN A 346 6.92 13.10 -14.01
N PRO A 347 7.80 13.80 -14.76
CA PRO A 347 8.18 15.19 -14.48
C PRO A 347 6.99 16.15 -14.38
N ALA A 348 5.93 15.94 -15.18
CA ALA A 348 4.74 16.79 -15.15
C ALA A 348 3.92 16.65 -13.85
N TYR A 349 4.03 15.51 -13.17
CA TYR A 349 3.47 15.29 -11.84
C TYR A 349 4.44 15.73 -10.74
N SER A 350 5.71 15.38 -10.88
CA SER A 350 6.70 15.51 -9.82
C SER A 350 7.16 16.93 -9.57
N TYR A 351 7.36 17.74 -10.64
CA TYR A 351 7.96 19.08 -10.52
C TYR A 351 6.92 20.17 -10.60
N ALA A 352 6.34 20.48 -9.45
CA ALA A 352 5.34 21.53 -9.32
C ALA A 352 5.96 22.93 -9.44
N LYS A 353 5.32 23.78 -10.25
CA LYS A 353 5.68 25.20 -10.36
C LYS A 353 4.41 26.04 -10.43
N LEU A 354 4.37 27.12 -9.67
CA LEU A 354 3.31 28.13 -9.85
C LEU A 354 3.40 28.74 -11.24
N PRO A 355 2.27 28.99 -11.91
CA PRO A 355 2.27 29.75 -13.14
C PRO A 355 2.91 31.13 -12.95
N GLU A 356 3.58 31.64 -13.98
CA GLU A 356 4.20 32.96 -13.94
C GLU A 356 3.18 34.05 -13.54
N GLY A 357 3.60 34.97 -12.66
CA GLY A 357 2.73 36.04 -12.15
C GLY A 357 1.70 35.62 -11.09
N THR A 358 1.70 34.36 -10.69
CA THR A 358 0.78 33.91 -9.62
C THR A 358 1.24 34.40 -8.24
N ASP A 359 0.38 35.11 -7.51
CA ASP A 359 0.63 35.46 -6.11
C ASP A 359 0.43 34.20 -5.24
N PRO A 360 1.47 33.74 -4.51
CA PRO A 360 1.35 32.56 -3.63
C PRO A 360 0.27 32.67 -2.55
N LYS A 361 -0.17 33.88 -2.21
CA LYS A 361 -1.24 34.12 -1.23
C LYS A 361 -2.64 33.82 -1.76
N THR A 362 -2.78 33.68 -3.08
CA THR A 362 -4.08 33.46 -3.74
C THR A 362 -4.34 32.00 -4.12
N VAL A 363 -3.34 31.13 -3.95
CA VAL A 363 -3.47 29.70 -4.28
C VAL A 363 -3.91 28.88 -3.06
N PRO A 364 -4.42 27.65 -3.26
CA PRO A 364 -4.73 26.77 -2.15
C PRO A 364 -3.49 26.53 -1.25
N PRO A 365 -3.64 26.51 0.08
CA PRO A 365 -2.50 26.39 1.01
C PRO A 365 -1.62 25.14 0.74
N TYR A 366 -2.20 24.04 0.27
CA TYR A 366 -1.47 22.82 -0.04
C TYR A 366 -0.67 22.88 -1.36
N TRP A 367 -0.85 23.92 -2.17
CA TRP A 367 0.04 24.19 -3.31
C TRP A 367 1.40 24.72 -2.87
N ILE A 368 1.45 25.39 -1.72
CA ILE A 368 2.69 26.00 -1.22
C ILE A 368 3.79 24.96 -0.97
N PRO A 369 3.56 23.91 -0.16
CA PRO A 369 4.59 22.88 0.04
C PRO A 369 4.96 22.13 -1.25
N LEU A 370 4.03 21.98 -2.21
CA LEU A 370 4.31 21.35 -3.51
C LEU A 370 5.26 22.19 -4.37
N THR A 371 5.19 23.51 -4.26
CA THR A 371 5.97 24.46 -5.08
C THR A 371 7.13 25.10 -4.32
N THR A 372 7.30 24.74 -3.04
CA THR A 372 8.46 25.18 -2.25
C THR A 372 9.72 24.47 -2.75
N PRO A 373 10.76 25.22 -3.13
CA PRO A 373 12.02 24.63 -3.57
C PRO A 373 12.63 23.73 -2.48
N VAL A 374 13.16 22.60 -2.91
CA VAL A 374 13.95 21.69 -2.06
C VAL A 374 15.41 21.83 -2.49
N PRO A 375 16.35 22.12 -1.58
CA PRO A 375 17.77 22.13 -1.88
C PRO A 375 18.23 20.77 -2.43
N GLU A 376 19.15 20.77 -3.39
CA GLU A 376 19.59 19.56 -4.09
C GLU A 376 20.11 18.49 -3.12
N GLU A 377 20.90 18.88 -2.12
CA GLU A 377 21.46 17.98 -1.11
C GLU A 377 20.40 17.29 -0.22
N GLN A 378 19.19 17.83 -0.17
CA GLN A 378 18.06 17.24 0.57
C GLN A 378 17.06 16.55 -0.36
N GLY A 379 17.04 16.95 -1.62
CA GLY A 379 16.05 16.51 -2.58
C GLY A 379 16.42 15.22 -3.32
N LEU A 380 17.70 14.91 -3.44
CA LEU A 380 18.13 13.69 -4.10
C LEU A 380 17.72 12.44 -3.30
N PRO A 381 17.00 11.49 -3.90
CA PRO A 381 16.67 10.24 -3.25
C PRO A 381 17.86 9.30 -3.27
N HIS A 382 18.12 8.64 -2.15
CA HIS A 382 19.21 7.68 -2.01
C HIS A 382 18.65 6.26 -1.78
N PHE A 383 18.98 5.35 -2.68
CA PHE A 383 18.59 3.95 -2.58
C PHE A 383 19.85 3.08 -2.46
N SER A 384 19.92 2.27 -1.41
CA SER A 384 21.04 1.36 -1.18
C SER A 384 20.61 0.04 -0.55
N ASP A 385 21.51 -0.94 -0.56
CA ASP A 385 21.36 -2.18 0.17
C ASP A 385 20.03 -2.91 -0.17
N VAL A 386 19.82 -3.15 -1.45
CA VAL A 386 18.64 -3.83 -1.99
C VAL A 386 19.04 -5.21 -2.50
N HIS A 387 18.35 -6.25 -2.06
CA HIS A 387 18.51 -7.60 -2.56
C HIS A 387 17.24 -8.08 -3.27
N ILE A 388 17.36 -8.43 -4.54
CA ILE A 388 16.27 -8.99 -5.36
C ILE A 388 16.72 -10.35 -5.88
N TRP A 389 15.99 -11.42 -5.57
CA TRP A 389 16.40 -12.77 -5.98
C TRP A 389 15.22 -13.70 -6.24
N ASN A 390 15.52 -14.80 -6.93
CA ASN A 390 14.56 -15.85 -7.26
C ASN A 390 13.31 -15.30 -7.97
N ILE A 391 13.55 -14.55 -9.06
CA ILE A 391 12.49 -14.00 -9.92
C ILE A 391 12.35 -14.85 -11.17
N LYS A 392 11.16 -15.34 -11.46
CA LYS A 392 10.82 -15.98 -12.72
C LYS A 392 9.89 -15.07 -13.51
N ALA A 393 10.31 -14.67 -14.71
CA ALA A 393 9.50 -13.82 -15.58
C ALA A 393 9.44 -14.38 -17.00
N THR A 394 8.22 -14.46 -17.56
CA THR A 394 7.99 -14.91 -18.93
C THR A 394 7.15 -13.89 -19.70
N GLY A 395 7.43 -13.74 -21.00
CA GLY A 395 6.67 -12.87 -21.90
C GLY A 395 6.89 -11.38 -21.64
N ALA A 396 8.00 -10.98 -21.01
CA ALA A 396 8.31 -9.59 -20.78
C ALA A 396 8.66 -8.85 -22.09
N LYS A 397 8.42 -7.55 -22.12
CA LYS A 397 8.87 -6.68 -23.23
C LYS A 397 10.34 -6.30 -23.04
N LYS A 398 10.73 -6.00 -21.83
CA LYS A 398 12.06 -5.57 -21.47
C LYS A 398 12.44 -6.14 -20.09
N ALA A 399 13.62 -6.73 -19.93
CA ALA A 399 14.01 -7.31 -18.65
C ALA A 399 14.28 -6.23 -17.59
N PHE A 400 15.05 -5.19 -17.95
CA PHE A 400 15.44 -4.11 -17.05
C PHE A 400 15.10 -2.74 -17.65
N SER A 401 14.64 -1.83 -16.79
CA SER A 401 14.52 -0.41 -17.09
C SER A 401 14.96 0.38 -15.87
N VAL A 402 16.26 0.66 -15.76
CA VAL A 402 16.87 1.25 -14.56
C VAL A 402 17.53 2.56 -14.90
N SER A 403 17.14 3.64 -14.22
CA SER A 403 17.76 4.95 -14.30
C SER A 403 17.65 5.73 -12.98
N ALA A 404 18.74 6.42 -12.64
CA ALA A 404 18.80 7.27 -11.46
C ALA A 404 19.48 8.60 -11.79
N TYR A 405 20.39 9.08 -10.94
CA TYR A 405 21.16 10.30 -11.14
C TYR A 405 22.65 10.01 -10.92
N PRO A 406 23.56 10.58 -11.73
CA PRO A 406 25.00 10.39 -11.55
C PRO A 406 25.52 10.83 -10.18
N ASN A 407 24.91 11.86 -9.57
CA ASN A 407 25.24 12.37 -8.24
C ASN A 407 24.44 11.71 -7.09
N ALA A 408 23.49 10.81 -7.42
CA ALA A 408 22.78 9.96 -6.47
C ALA A 408 22.54 8.58 -7.11
N PRO A 409 23.60 7.78 -7.35
CA PRO A 409 23.45 6.47 -7.94
C PRO A 409 22.75 5.49 -7.00
N LEU A 410 22.23 4.41 -7.57
CA LEU A 410 21.69 3.28 -6.83
C LEU A 410 22.87 2.42 -6.34
N VAL A 411 23.02 2.24 -5.03
CA VAL A 411 24.23 1.67 -4.43
C VAL A 411 23.99 0.31 -3.80
N ASN A 412 24.90 -0.64 -4.02
CA ASN A 412 24.90 -1.95 -3.38
C ASN A 412 23.58 -2.72 -3.58
N PHE A 413 23.17 -2.86 -4.85
CA PHE A 413 22.08 -3.77 -5.20
C PHE A 413 22.65 -5.14 -5.53
N LYS A 414 22.04 -6.18 -4.98
CA LYS A 414 22.33 -7.56 -5.33
C LYS A 414 21.13 -8.14 -6.08
N LEU A 415 21.35 -8.63 -7.29
CA LEU A 415 20.35 -9.30 -8.12
C LEU A 415 20.88 -10.70 -8.46
N ASP A 416 20.24 -11.73 -7.94
CA ASP A 416 20.66 -13.10 -8.21
C ASP A 416 19.48 -14.05 -8.47
N HIS A 417 19.74 -15.16 -9.14
CA HIS A 417 18.75 -16.18 -9.50
C HIS A 417 17.54 -15.60 -10.26
N LEU A 418 17.80 -14.64 -11.17
CA LEU A 418 16.76 -14.13 -12.05
C LEU A 418 16.68 -15.00 -13.31
N ASP A 419 15.51 -15.56 -13.61
CA ASP A 419 15.20 -16.26 -14.87
C ASP A 419 14.15 -15.44 -15.63
N ILE A 420 14.61 -14.61 -16.58
CA ILE A 420 13.76 -13.65 -17.29
C ILE A 420 13.79 -13.93 -18.79
N GLU A 421 12.62 -14.19 -19.37
CA GLU A 421 12.39 -14.23 -20.81
C GLU A 421 11.73 -12.91 -21.26
N ALA A 422 12.39 -12.16 -22.14
CA ALA A 422 11.95 -10.84 -22.60
C ALA A 422 12.15 -10.65 -24.11
N GLN A 423 11.51 -9.65 -24.70
CA GLN A 423 11.79 -9.25 -26.08
C GLN A 423 13.17 -8.60 -26.18
N THR A 424 13.53 -7.73 -25.23
CA THR A 424 14.81 -7.02 -25.14
C THR A 424 15.38 -7.10 -23.73
N ALA A 425 16.71 -6.99 -23.58
CA ALA A 425 17.35 -7.00 -22.28
C ALA A 425 17.15 -5.66 -21.50
N GLY A 426 17.18 -4.54 -22.18
CA GLY A 426 17.02 -3.23 -21.57
C GLY A 426 18.31 -2.64 -21.01
N THR A 427 18.16 -1.70 -20.06
CA THR A 427 19.27 -0.85 -19.58
C THR A 427 19.34 -0.79 -18.06
N ILE A 428 20.56 -0.71 -17.54
CA ILE A 428 20.89 -0.35 -16.16
C ILE A 428 21.81 0.89 -16.23
N ALA A 429 21.36 2.00 -15.66
CA ALA A 429 22.11 3.25 -15.62
C ALA A 429 22.20 3.79 -14.18
N ASP A 430 23.25 4.55 -13.87
CA ASP A 430 23.49 5.16 -12.57
C ASP A 430 23.52 4.16 -11.41
N ALA A 431 24.15 3.01 -11.64
CA ALA A 431 24.32 1.94 -10.66
C ALA A 431 25.76 1.88 -10.15
N LYS A 432 25.96 1.65 -8.87
CA LYS A 432 27.26 1.57 -8.23
C LYS A 432 27.34 0.39 -7.26
N ASP A 433 28.40 -0.37 -7.34
CA ASP A 433 28.68 -1.53 -6.48
C ASP A 433 27.55 -2.59 -6.54
N TRP A 434 27.00 -2.81 -7.74
CA TRP A 434 26.00 -3.86 -7.97
C TRP A 434 26.63 -5.21 -8.17
N ILE A 435 25.92 -6.26 -7.69
CA ILE A 435 26.29 -7.66 -7.88
C ILE A 435 25.15 -8.33 -8.64
N LEU A 436 25.46 -8.87 -9.83
CA LEU A 436 24.53 -9.63 -10.66
C LEU A 436 25.09 -11.03 -10.88
N THR A 437 24.61 -12.03 -10.16
CA THR A 437 25.13 -13.39 -10.17
C THR A 437 24.02 -14.42 -10.40
N GLU A 438 24.35 -15.50 -11.07
CA GLU A 438 23.44 -16.63 -11.31
C GLU A 438 22.12 -16.22 -12.00
N ASN A 439 22.17 -15.19 -12.86
CA ASN A 439 21.04 -14.71 -13.61
C ASN A 439 21.00 -15.30 -15.02
N THR A 440 19.82 -15.60 -15.53
CA THR A 440 19.57 -16.02 -16.90
C THR A 440 18.61 -15.04 -17.55
N ILE A 441 19.13 -14.22 -18.47
CA ILE A 441 18.32 -13.27 -19.23
C ILE A 441 18.28 -13.71 -20.69
N LYS A 442 17.13 -14.25 -21.12
CA LYS A 442 16.89 -14.70 -22.49
C LYS A 442 16.11 -13.64 -23.25
N THR A 443 16.67 -13.15 -24.35
CA THR A 443 16.03 -12.10 -25.17
C THR A 443 15.70 -12.62 -26.57
N ALA A 444 14.54 -12.23 -27.08
CA ALA A 444 14.10 -12.65 -28.41
C ALA A 444 14.92 -12.00 -29.54
N ASP A 445 15.44 -10.78 -29.31
CA ASP A 445 16.27 -10.03 -30.26
C ASP A 445 17.78 -10.29 -30.12
N GLY A 446 18.20 -11.15 -29.17
CA GLY A 446 19.60 -11.41 -28.88
C GLY A 446 20.34 -10.25 -28.17
N SER A 447 19.61 -9.23 -27.70
CA SER A 447 20.23 -8.10 -27.00
C SER A 447 20.76 -8.52 -25.62
N GLN A 448 21.79 -7.81 -25.19
CA GLN A 448 22.38 -7.92 -23.85
C GLN A 448 22.00 -6.69 -23.03
N VAL A 449 22.04 -6.80 -21.70
CA VAL A 449 21.78 -5.64 -20.82
C VAL A 449 22.82 -4.56 -21.09
N THR A 450 22.36 -3.38 -21.46
CA THR A 450 23.22 -2.22 -21.67
C THR A 450 23.45 -1.52 -20.33
N ILE A 451 24.71 -1.45 -19.92
CA ILE A 451 25.12 -0.71 -18.72
C ILE A 451 25.72 0.61 -19.16
N THR A 452 25.14 1.71 -18.68
CA THR A 452 25.53 3.07 -19.09
C THR A 452 25.91 3.92 -17.90
N ASP A 453 26.73 4.89 -18.14
CA ASP A 453 27.30 6.02 -17.39
C ASP A 453 28.43 5.69 -16.38
N SER A 454 28.97 6.76 -15.78
CA SER A 454 30.22 6.73 -15.02
C SER A 454 30.09 6.13 -13.62
N ALA A 455 28.89 5.93 -13.10
CA ALA A 455 28.67 5.39 -11.76
C ALA A 455 28.57 3.87 -11.74
N THR A 456 28.69 3.21 -12.90
CA THR A 456 28.60 1.74 -13.02
C THR A 456 29.89 1.00 -12.67
N ALA A 457 30.90 1.70 -12.16
CA ALA A 457 32.13 1.05 -11.68
C ALA A 457 31.79 0.06 -10.53
N GLY A 458 32.23 -1.19 -10.70
CA GLY A 458 32.00 -2.25 -9.72
C GLY A 458 30.82 -3.19 -10.02
N ILE A 459 30.07 -2.99 -11.11
CA ILE A 459 29.07 -3.97 -11.55
C ILE A 459 29.83 -5.22 -12.05
N GLN A 460 29.58 -6.34 -11.37
CA GLN A 460 30.16 -7.64 -11.72
C GLN A 460 29.10 -8.49 -12.42
N ASP A 461 29.51 -9.10 -13.52
CA ASP A 461 28.81 -10.12 -14.32
C ASP A 461 27.30 -9.96 -14.50
N VAL A 462 26.89 -9.72 -15.73
CA VAL A 462 25.53 -9.97 -16.21
C VAL A 462 25.58 -11.23 -17.06
N PRO A 463 25.21 -12.40 -16.56
CA PRO A 463 25.17 -13.61 -17.38
C PRO A 463 24.12 -13.45 -18.47
N HIS A 464 24.53 -13.71 -19.69
CA HIS A 464 23.64 -13.70 -20.86
C HIS A 464 23.24 -15.13 -21.17
N GLY A 465 21.95 -15.40 -21.23
CA GLY A 465 21.47 -16.68 -21.79
C GLY A 465 21.82 -16.77 -23.27
N GLU A 466 22.10 -17.97 -23.78
CA GLU A 466 22.28 -18.16 -25.21
C GLU A 466 20.99 -17.75 -25.94
N PRO A 467 21.10 -17.03 -27.08
CA PRO A 467 19.96 -16.75 -27.92
C PRO A 467 19.33 -18.07 -28.41
N LYS A 468 17.98 -18.12 -28.35
CA LYS A 468 17.23 -19.26 -28.88
C LYS A 468 17.17 -19.21 -30.40
#